data_6d142cde9fa83a5b854635506ff1845d
#
_entry.id   6d142cde9fa83a5b854635506ff1845d
#
_cell.length_a   1.000
_cell.length_b   1.000
_cell.length_c   1.000
_cell.angle_alpha   90.00
_cell.angle_beta   90.00
_cell.angle_gamma   90.00
#
_symmetry.space_group_name_H-M   'P 1'
#
loop_
_entity.id
_entity.type
_entity.pdbx_description
1 polymer ?
#
loop_
_entity_poly.entity_id
_entity_poly.type
_entity_poly.pdbx_seq_one_letter_code
_entity_poly.pdbx_strand_id
1 'polypeptide(L)'
;MRWVLVPALCSLLLAVSCKSGTPVTATQAVLDSADQVLVGMTHYVTEDGVLRARVLADTAYFFSNTQRAELRNVHVTFYDQTGRPTSALTSREGTQHWRTGDMEARGNVIVVRDKDAATMKTEVMYYNQVRSEVSSDKSFVWDEPGRHVIGDGFTSDPEFKKITAKRPHGTGGQFLLPNQ
;
A
#
# COMPACT_ATOMS: atom_id res chain seq x y z
N MET A 1 -36.07 -50.47 64.39
CA MET A 1 -35.09 -51.24 63.57
C MET A 1 -34.63 -50.33 62.49
N ARG A 2 -33.48 -49.76 62.69
CA ARG A 2 -32.18 -49.92 61.93
C ARG A 2 -32.33 -49.45 60.49
N TRP A 3 -31.66 -48.52 60.09
CA TRP A 3 -30.24 -48.26 59.70
C TRP A 3 -30.36 -47.35 58.48
N VAL A 4 -29.47 -46.53 58.03
CA VAL A 4 -28.10 -46.13 58.38
C VAL A 4 -27.85 -44.82 57.54
N LEU A 5 -27.12 -43.94 58.14
CA LEU A 5 -26.48 -42.75 57.56
C LEU A 5 -25.47 -43.12 56.47
N VAL A 6 -25.45 -42.35 55.40
CA VAL A 6 -24.20 -42.08 54.66
C VAL A 6 -24.23 -40.65 54.15
N PRO A 7 -23.32 -39.76 54.57
CA PRO A 7 -23.13 -38.47 53.95
C PRO A 7 -22.15 -38.63 52.80
N ALA A 8 -22.61 -38.42 51.61
CA ALA A 8 -21.70 -38.25 50.46
C ALA A 8 -21.24 -36.79 50.38
N LEU A 9 -20.05 -36.58 50.85
CA LEU A 9 -19.28 -35.33 50.73
C LEU A 9 -18.81 -35.20 49.28
N CYS A 10 -19.52 -34.41 48.43
CA CYS A 10 -19.09 -34.10 47.11
C CYS A 10 -18.40 -32.73 47.08
N SER A 11 -17.10 -32.78 47.18
CA SER A 11 -16.21 -31.59 47.15
C SER A 11 -16.31 -30.93 45.77
N LEU A 12 -16.88 -29.75 45.73
CA LEU A 12 -17.00 -28.90 44.57
C LEU A 12 -15.67 -28.17 44.31
N LEU A 13 -14.83 -28.72 43.45
CA LEU A 13 -13.65 -28.03 42.94
C LEU A 13 -14.06 -27.11 41.80
N LEU A 14 -14.35 -25.85 42.08
CA LEU A 14 -14.46 -24.76 41.11
C LEU A 14 -13.05 -24.40 40.62
N ALA A 15 -12.63 -25.01 39.55
CA ALA A 15 -11.47 -24.57 38.79
C ALA A 15 -11.84 -23.28 38.00
N VAL A 16 -11.49 -22.12 38.56
CA VAL A 16 -11.54 -20.85 37.84
C VAL A 16 -10.41 -20.86 36.82
N SER A 17 -10.70 -21.25 35.59
CA SER A 17 -9.78 -21.10 34.46
C SER A 17 -9.81 -19.65 34.01
N CYS A 18 -8.89 -18.83 34.53
CA CYS A 18 -8.53 -17.54 33.92
C CYS A 18 -7.85 -17.84 32.57
N LYS A 19 -8.60 -17.69 31.47
CA LYS A 19 -7.99 -17.59 30.15
C LYS A 19 -7.17 -16.31 30.12
N SER A 20 -5.85 -16.44 30.20
CA SER A 20 -4.91 -15.37 29.85
C SER A 20 -5.17 -15.02 28.39
N GLY A 21 -5.75 -13.85 28.15
CA GLY A 21 -5.88 -13.32 26.79
C GLY A 21 -4.49 -13.16 26.18
N THR A 22 -4.19 -13.94 25.16
CA THR A 22 -3.00 -13.73 24.34
C THR A 22 -3.03 -12.29 23.81
N PRO A 23 -1.93 -11.51 23.87
CA PRO A 23 -1.92 -10.17 23.30
C PRO A 23 -2.17 -10.29 21.80
N VAL A 24 -3.27 -9.69 21.34
CA VAL A 24 -3.60 -9.63 19.92
C VAL A 24 -2.55 -8.74 19.26
N THR A 25 -1.70 -9.33 18.43
CA THR A 25 -0.74 -8.58 17.63
C THR A 25 -1.51 -7.64 16.69
N ALA A 26 -0.97 -6.45 16.41
CA ALA A 26 -1.62 -5.45 15.55
C ALA A 26 -2.09 -6.03 14.20
N THR A 27 -1.37 -7.01 13.65
CA THR A 27 -1.75 -7.76 12.45
C THR A 27 -3.07 -8.52 12.63
N GLN A 28 -3.31 -9.11 13.80
CA GLN A 28 -4.50 -9.88 14.10
C GLN A 28 -5.72 -8.97 14.31
N ALA A 29 -5.52 -7.78 14.90
CA ALA A 29 -6.58 -6.78 15.04
C ALA A 29 -7.07 -6.25 13.69
N VAL A 30 -6.19 -6.14 12.69
CA VAL A 30 -6.57 -5.75 11.31
C VAL A 30 -7.38 -6.87 10.65
N LEU A 31 -6.97 -8.13 10.81
CA LEU A 31 -7.71 -9.29 10.29
C LEU A 31 -9.12 -9.37 10.87
N ASP A 32 -9.27 -9.12 12.18
CA ASP A 32 -10.55 -9.23 12.89
C ASP A 32 -11.54 -8.11 12.53
N SER A 33 -11.07 -7.04 11.89
CA SER A 33 -11.90 -5.87 11.51
C SER A 33 -12.17 -5.74 10.01
N ALA A 34 -11.47 -6.51 9.16
CA ALA A 34 -11.70 -6.51 7.73
C ALA A 34 -12.95 -7.34 7.37
N ASP A 35 -13.80 -6.81 6.49
CA ASP A 35 -15.00 -7.51 6.01
C ASP A 35 -14.66 -8.68 5.08
N GLN A 36 -13.56 -8.55 4.34
CA GLN A 36 -13.08 -9.57 3.42
C GLN A 36 -11.55 -9.55 3.34
N VAL A 37 -10.96 -10.74 3.20
CA VAL A 37 -9.52 -10.91 2.99
C VAL A 37 -9.32 -11.75 1.73
N LEU A 38 -8.49 -11.26 0.82
CA LEU A 38 -8.05 -11.98 -0.38
C LEU A 38 -6.54 -12.23 -0.30
N VAL A 39 -6.14 -13.46 -0.58
CA VAL A 39 -4.73 -13.87 -0.70
C VAL A 39 -4.41 -14.03 -2.19
N GLY A 40 -3.28 -13.50 -2.62
CA GLY A 40 -2.86 -13.54 -4.03
C GLY A 40 -3.74 -12.69 -4.94
N MET A 41 -4.06 -11.44 -4.52
CA MET A 41 -4.92 -10.55 -5.29
C MET A 41 -4.28 -10.13 -6.61
N THR A 42 -5.07 -10.17 -7.68
CA THR A 42 -4.79 -9.50 -8.96
C THR A 42 -5.96 -8.60 -9.31
N HIS A 43 -5.69 -7.31 -9.52
CA HIS A 43 -6.70 -6.33 -9.92
C HIS A 43 -6.25 -5.61 -11.20
N TYR A 44 -7.16 -5.45 -12.16
CA TYR A 44 -6.93 -4.74 -13.41
C TYR A 44 -7.69 -3.42 -13.40
N VAL A 45 -6.96 -2.33 -13.59
CA VAL A 45 -7.51 -0.99 -13.73
C VAL A 45 -7.63 -0.66 -15.21
N THR A 46 -8.85 -0.40 -15.67
CA THR A 46 -9.14 -0.05 -17.06
C THR A 46 -9.77 1.34 -17.15
N GLU A 47 -9.44 2.08 -18.20
CA GLU A 47 -10.02 3.37 -18.54
C GLU A 47 -10.40 3.34 -20.02
N ASP A 48 -11.65 3.63 -20.33
CA ASP A 48 -12.21 3.56 -21.71
C ASP A 48 -11.94 2.20 -22.42
N GLY A 49 -11.97 1.11 -21.62
CA GLY A 49 -11.72 -0.25 -22.12
C GLY A 49 -10.25 -0.60 -22.34
N VAL A 50 -9.33 0.33 -22.08
CA VAL A 50 -7.88 0.10 -22.17
C VAL A 50 -7.31 -0.21 -20.80
N LEU A 51 -6.47 -1.25 -20.72
CA LEU A 51 -5.74 -1.59 -19.50
C LEU A 51 -4.74 -0.49 -19.17
N ARG A 52 -4.85 0.11 -17.97
CA ARG A 52 -3.98 1.19 -17.50
C ARG A 52 -3.03 0.74 -16.41
N ALA A 53 -3.48 -0.19 -15.55
CA ALA A 53 -2.61 -0.77 -14.54
C ALA A 53 -3.05 -2.20 -14.18
N ARG A 54 -2.08 -3.01 -13.77
CA ARG A 54 -2.28 -4.29 -13.11
C ARG A 54 -1.67 -4.23 -11.72
N VAL A 55 -2.49 -4.43 -10.70
CA VAL A 55 -2.09 -4.43 -9.29
C VAL A 55 -2.06 -5.86 -8.79
N LEU A 56 -0.94 -6.27 -8.23
CA LEU A 56 -0.75 -7.53 -7.52
C LEU A 56 -0.52 -7.21 -6.05
N ALA A 57 -1.07 -8.02 -5.16
CA ALA A 57 -0.77 -7.97 -3.74
C ALA A 57 -0.79 -9.37 -3.14
N ASP A 58 0.10 -9.64 -2.19
CA ASP A 58 0.11 -10.93 -1.48
C ASP A 58 -1.17 -11.09 -0.67
N THR A 59 -1.64 -10.01 -0.05
CA THR A 59 -2.89 -9.98 0.71
C THR A 59 -3.58 -8.63 0.55
N ALA A 60 -4.90 -8.67 0.43
CA ALA A 60 -5.77 -7.50 0.41
C ALA A 60 -6.84 -7.63 1.50
N TYR A 61 -7.02 -6.59 2.30
CA TYR A 61 -8.02 -6.45 3.35
C TYR A 61 -9.04 -5.40 2.91
N PHE A 62 -10.32 -5.75 2.87
CA PHE A 62 -11.39 -4.86 2.44
C PHE A 62 -12.20 -4.38 3.63
N PHE A 63 -12.45 -3.07 3.67
CA PHE A 63 -13.19 -2.38 4.72
C PHE A 63 -14.35 -1.60 4.10
N SER A 64 -15.54 -2.18 4.11
CA SER A 64 -16.74 -1.59 3.48
C SER A 64 -17.17 -0.28 4.16
N ASN A 65 -17.04 -0.19 5.47
CA ASN A 65 -17.38 0.99 6.26
C ASN A 65 -16.57 2.24 5.87
N THR A 66 -15.30 2.06 5.51
CA THR A 66 -14.39 3.13 5.10
C THR A 66 -14.15 3.17 3.59
N GLN A 67 -14.77 2.24 2.85
CA GLN A 67 -14.66 2.11 1.40
C GLN A 67 -13.21 2.09 0.90
N ARG A 68 -12.36 1.31 1.60
CA ARG A 68 -10.95 1.17 1.27
C ARG A 68 -10.49 -0.29 1.25
N ALA A 69 -9.45 -0.55 0.48
CA ALA A 69 -8.66 -1.77 0.54
C ALA A 69 -7.26 -1.45 1.04
N GLU A 70 -6.75 -2.27 1.96
CA GLU A 70 -5.35 -2.26 2.39
C GLU A 70 -4.63 -3.46 1.80
N LEU A 71 -3.49 -3.21 1.19
CA LEU A 71 -2.72 -4.18 0.43
C LEU A 71 -1.36 -4.43 1.09
N ARG A 72 -0.85 -5.65 0.95
CA ARG A 72 0.49 -6.04 1.42
C ARG A 72 1.32 -6.56 0.27
N ASN A 73 2.60 -6.18 0.24
CA ASN A 73 3.57 -6.54 -0.80
C ASN A 73 3.02 -6.25 -2.20
N VAL A 74 2.89 -4.95 -2.48
CA VAL A 74 2.24 -4.44 -3.68
C VAL A 74 3.23 -4.41 -4.85
N HIS A 75 2.75 -4.87 -6.01
CA HIS A 75 3.43 -4.70 -7.28
C HIS A 75 2.43 -4.18 -8.31
N VAL A 76 2.71 -3.02 -8.90
CA VAL A 76 1.87 -2.39 -9.92
C VAL A 76 2.65 -2.31 -11.23
N THR A 77 2.05 -2.76 -12.32
CA THR A 77 2.56 -2.51 -13.68
C THR A 77 1.63 -1.51 -14.35
N PHE A 78 2.18 -0.41 -14.84
CA PHE A 78 1.47 0.61 -15.60
C PHE A 78 1.62 0.38 -17.09
N TYR A 79 0.57 0.74 -17.86
CA TYR A 79 0.50 0.52 -19.31
C TYR A 79 0.14 1.83 -20.03
N ASP A 80 0.69 1.99 -21.22
CA ASP A 80 0.30 3.08 -22.14
C ASP A 80 -1.05 2.77 -22.83
N GLN A 81 -1.51 3.71 -23.66
CA GLN A 81 -2.75 3.57 -24.43
C GLN A 81 -2.71 2.43 -25.44
N THR A 82 -1.53 1.90 -25.78
CA THR A 82 -1.35 0.78 -26.71
C THR A 82 -1.23 -0.57 -25.98
N GLY A 83 -1.35 -0.58 -24.63
CA GLY A 83 -1.23 -1.79 -23.79
C GLY A 83 0.20 -2.24 -23.56
N ARG A 84 1.21 -1.40 -23.82
CA ARG A 84 2.61 -1.70 -23.52
C ARG A 84 2.94 -1.26 -22.10
N PRO A 85 3.69 -2.06 -21.32
CA PRO A 85 4.16 -1.64 -20.03
C PRO A 85 5.07 -0.41 -20.14
N THR A 86 4.96 0.52 -19.21
CA THR A 86 5.74 1.77 -19.17
C THR A 86 6.56 1.92 -17.92
N SER A 87 6.05 1.41 -16.80
CA SER A 87 6.74 1.45 -15.52
C SER A 87 6.18 0.38 -14.57
N ALA A 88 6.96 0.07 -13.55
CA ALA A 88 6.53 -0.79 -12.46
C ALA A 88 6.78 -0.09 -11.12
N LEU A 89 5.84 -0.26 -10.18
CA LEU A 89 5.95 0.22 -8.80
C LEU A 89 5.93 -0.98 -7.87
N THR A 90 6.78 -0.94 -6.85
CA THR A 90 6.72 -1.88 -5.72
C THR A 90 6.65 -1.12 -4.40
N SER A 91 5.93 -1.66 -3.41
CA SER A 91 5.87 -1.14 -2.04
C SER A 91 5.51 -2.24 -1.05
N ARG A 92 5.81 -2.03 0.23
CA ARG A 92 5.40 -2.96 1.29
C ARG A 92 3.90 -2.94 1.53
N GLU A 93 3.30 -1.76 1.44
CA GLU A 93 1.88 -1.53 1.71
C GLU A 93 1.26 -0.66 0.63
N GLY A 94 -0.04 -0.83 0.43
CA GLY A 94 -0.85 0.04 -0.41
C GLY A 94 -2.22 0.26 0.21
N THR A 95 -2.83 1.40 -0.08
CA THR A 95 -4.22 1.68 0.25
C THR A 95 -4.92 2.19 -1.00
N GLN A 96 -6.11 1.68 -1.27
CA GLN A 96 -6.97 2.15 -2.35
C GLN A 96 -8.33 2.57 -1.77
N HIS A 97 -8.78 3.78 -2.10
CA HIS A 97 -10.10 4.29 -1.79
C HIS A 97 -11.00 4.14 -3.01
N TRP A 98 -11.87 3.13 -3.04
CA TRP A 98 -12.65 2.86 -4.26
C TRP A 98 -13.75 3.88 -4.56
N ARG A 99 -14.17 4.71 -3.60
CA ARG A 99 -15.10 5.79 -3.84
C ARG A 99 -14.47 6.96 -4.61
N THR A 100 -13.21 7.30 -4.33
CA THR A 100 -12.50 8.42 -4.95
C THR A 100 -11.51 7.97 -6.03
N GLY A 101 -11.13 6.68 -6.02
CA GLY A 101 -10.06 6.13 -6.85
C GLY A 101 -8.65 6.53 -6.43
N ASP A 102 -8.51 7.28 -5.33
CA ASP A 102 -7.21 7.67 -4.80
C ASP A 102 -6.45 6.46 -4.26
N MET A 103 -5.14 6.47 -4.41
CA MET A 103 -4.27 5.40 -3.96
C MET A 103 -3.07 5.95 -3.20
N GLU A 104 -2.58 5.16 -2.26
CA GLU A 104 -1.34 5.41 -1.53
C GLU A 104 -0.48 4.16 -1.58
N ALA A 105 0.82 4.32 -1.85
CA ALA A 105 1.85 3.30 -1.69
C ALA A 105 2.79 3.74 -0.57
N ARG A 106 3.13 2.82 0.34
CA ARG A 106 3.92 3.10 1.55
C ARG A 106 4.96 2.01 1.81
N GLY A 107 6.10 2.46 2.32
CA GLY A 107 7.19 1.58 2.75
C GLY A 107 8.03 1.08 1.58
N ASN A 108 9.23 1.64 1.46
CA ASN A 108 10.19 1.30 0.41
C ASN A 108 9.57 1.35 -1.00
N VAL A 109 8.92 2.47 -1.32
CA VAL A 109 8.29 2.66 -2.63
C VAL A 109 9.38 2.83 -3.69
N ILE A 110 9.38 1.97 -4.68
CA ILE A 110 10.33 2.01 -5.80
C ILE A 110 9.51 1.99 -7.09
N VAL A 111 9.74 2.97 -7.95
CA VAL A 111 9.24 2.99 -9.33
C VAL A 111 10.41 2.78 -10.28
N VAL A 112 10.25 1.89 -11.23
CA VAL A 112 11.19 1.67 -12.32
C VAL A 112 10.48 2.00 -13.63
N ARG A 113 11.06 2.87 -14.45
CA ARG A 113 10.55 3.23 -15.77
C ARG A 113 11.23 2.37 -16.84
N ASP A 114 10.43 1.67 -17.66
CA ASP A 114 10.96 0.68 -18.62
C ASP A 114 11.81 1.30 -19.71
N LYS A 115 11.47 2.52 -20.16
CA LYS A 115 12.11 3.18 -21.31
C LYS A 115 13.61 3.37 -21.17
N ASP A 116 14.09 3.72 -19.98
CA ASP A 116 15.45 4.14 -19.70
C ASP A 116 15.99 3.61 -18.38
N ALA A 117 15.26 2.68 -17.75
CA ALA A 117 15.55 2.11 -16.44
C ALA A 117 15.72 3.17 -15.33
N ALA A 118 15.14 4.37 -15.54
CA ALA A 118 15.12 5.38 -14.49
C ALA A 118 14.37 4.87 -13.27
N THR A 119 14.89 5.17 -12.08
CA THR A 119 14.29 4.72 -10.83
C THR A 119 13.92 5.90 -9.95
N MET A 120 12.76 5.82 -9.30
CA MET A 120 12.37 6.70 -8.20
C MET A 120 12.24 5.89 -6.92
N LYS A 121 12.80 6.40 -5.83
CA LYS A 121 12.69 5.79 -4.49
C LYS A 121 12.16 6.82 -3.52
N THR A 122 11.17 6.45 -2.72
CA THR A 122 10.59 7.27 -1.65
C THR A 122 9.95 6.37 -0.59
N GLU A 123 9.57 6.93 0.54
CA GLU A 123 8.87 6.18 1.60
C GLU A 123 7.36 6.13 1.37
N VAL A 124 6.79 7.16 0.76
CA VAL A 124 5.33 7.24 0.50
C VAL A 124 5.10 7.87 -0.87
N MET A 125 4.10 7.36 -1.58
CA MET A 125 3.65 7.92 -2.86
C MET A 125 2.12 7.94 -2.88
N TYR A 126 1.55 9.05 -3.32
CA TYR A 126 0.12 9.26 -3.46
C TYR A 126 -0.26 9.37 -4.94
N TYR A 127 -1.39 8.79 -5.30
CA TYR A 127 -2.05 9.03 -6.58
C TYR A 127 -3.42 9.64 -6.34
N ASN A 128 -3.68 10.79 -6.96
CA ASN A 128 -4.99 11.43 -6.99
C ASN A 128 -5.63 11.22 -8.35
N GLN A 129 -6.75 10.48 -8.38
CA GLN A 129 -7.42 10.14 -9.64
C GLN A 129 -8.01 11.36 -10.35
N VAL A 130 -8.63 12.27 -9.61
CA VAL A 130 -9.30 13.45 -10.21
C VAL A 130 -8.29 14.38 -10.90
N ARG A 131 -7.09 14.55 -10.31
CA ARG A 131 -6.03 15.38 -10.89
C ARG A 131 -5.11 14.60 -11.83
N SER A 132 -5.26 13.28 -11.90
CA SER A 132 -4.32 12.38 -12.59
C SER A 132 -2.87 12.70 -12.23
N GLU A 133 -2.61 12.81 -10.93
CA GLU A 133 -1.34 13.29 -10.37
C GLU A 133 -0.76 12.29 -9.39
N VAL A 134 0.54 12.02 -9.53
CA VAL A 134 1.35 11.30 -8.57
C VAL A 134 2.15 12.30 -7.75
N SER A 135 2.25 12.11 -6.44
CA SER A 135 2.99 13.02 -5.56
C SER A 135 3.61 12.31 -4.36
N SER A 136 4.58 12.97 -3.75
CA SER A 136 5.11 12.61 -2.44
C SER A 136 5.44 13.88 -1.66
N ASP A 137 5.24 13.83 -0.34
CA ASP A 137 5.69 14.83 0.63
C ASP A 137 6.97 14.39 1.38
N LYS A 138 7.51 13.22 1.02
CA LYS A 138 8.73 12.64 1.61
C LYS A 138 9.92 12.87 0.70
N SER A 139 11.11 12.76 1.26
CA SER A 139 12.34 12.75 0.47
C SER A 139 12.26 11.65 -0.58
N PHE A 140 12.77 11.97 -1.76
CA PHE A 140 12.87 11.04 -2.86
C PHE A 140 14.24 11.08 -3.49
N VAL A 141 14.60 9.99 -4.15
CA VAL A 141 15.77 9.88 -5.02
C VAL A 141 15.29 9.52 -6.42
N TRP A 142 15.68 10.28 -7.40
CA TRP A 142 15.49 9.98 -8.81
C TRP A 142 16.82 9.71 -9.48
N ASP A 143 16.99 8.52 -9.99
CA ASP A 143 18.18 8.07 -10.72
C ASP A 143 17.82 7.76 -12.16
N GLU A 144 18.50 8.40 -13.11
CA GLU A 144 18.46 8.03 -14.53
C GLU A 144 19.86 8.19 -15.14
N PRO A 145 20.16 7.62 -16.32
CA PRO A 145 21.47 7.75 -16.94
C PRO A 145 21.94 9.21 -17.03
N GLY A 146 23.02 9.53 -16.35
CA GLY A 146 23.62 10.88 -16.34
C GLY A 146 22.94 11.89 -15.43
N ARG A 147 21.88 11.52 -14.66
CA ARG A 147 21.20 12.42 -13.73
C ARG A 147 20.82 11.74 -12.44
N HIS A 148 21.24 12.33 -11.33
CA HIS A 148 20.87 11.94 -9.97
C HIS A 148 20.26 13.14 -9.24
N VAL A 149 19.01 13.01 -8.80
CA VAL A 149 18.26 14.10 -8.14
C VAL A 149 17.72 13.60 -6.81
N ILE A 150 17.92 14.40 -5.77
CA ILE A 150 17.29 14.23 -4.46
C ILE A 150 16.40 15.44 -4.21
N GLY A 151 15.28 15.27 -3.54
CA GLY A 151 14.39 16.35 -3.13
C GLY A 151 13.51 15.96 -1.96
N ASP A 152 12.81 16.96 -1.40
CA ASP A 152 11.96 16.78 -0.20
C ASP A 152 10.48 16.54 -0.53
N GLY A 153 10.21 16.21 -1.75
CA GLY A 153 8.88 15.95 -2.27
C GLY A 153 8.83 16.23 -3.76
N PHE A 154 7.81 15.69 -4.42
CA PHE A 154 7.60 15.91 -5.85
C PHE A 154 6.12 15.83 -6.22
N THR A 155 5.82 16.32 -7.43
CA THR A 155 4.59 16.02 -8.17
C THR A 155 4.95 15.57 -9.60
N SER A 156 4.16 14.67 -10.17
CA SER A 156 4.38 14.13 -11.51
C SER A 156 3.07 13.69 -12.16
N ASP A 157 3.07 13.54 -13.47
CA ASP A 157 2.10 12.73 -14.18
C ASP A 157 2.30 11.22 -13.88
N PRO A 158 1.29 10.37 -14.10
CA PRO A 158 1.39 8.93 -13.79
C PRO A 158 2.47 8.18 -14.58
N GLU A 159 2.86 8.67 -15.74
CA GLU A 159 3.92 8.10 -16.56
C GLU A 159 5.33 8.61 -16.21
N PHE A 160 5.45 9.48 -15.21
CA PHE A 160 6.72 10.10 -14.78
C PHE A 160 7.49 10.80 -15.90
N LYS A 161 6.75 11.41 -16.85
CA LYS A 161 7.33 12.19 -17.95
C LYS A 161 7.75 13.59 -17.50
N LYS A 162 6.97 14.19 -16.58
CA LYS A 162 7.21 15.52 -16.05
C LYS A 162 7.22 15.47 -14.53
N ILE A 163 8.41 15.55 -13.95
CA ILE A 163 8.61 15.56 -12.49
C ILE A 163 8.95 16.98 -12.04
N THR A 164 8.18 17.52 -11.10
CA THR A 164 8.45 18.77 -10.42
C THR A 164 8.89 18.46 -9.00
N ALA A 165 10.15 18.71 -8.69
CA ALA A 165 10.74 18.43 -7.39
C ALA A 165 10.68 19.66 -6.46
N LYS A 166 10.49 19.44 -5.17
CA LYS A 166 10.64 20.44 -4.12
C LYS A 166 12.07 20.39 -3.59
N ARG A 167 12.74 21.57 -3.51
CA ARG A 167 14.13 21.71 -3.04
C ARG A 167 15.08 20.67 -3.66
N PRO A 168 15.15 20.57 -5.00
CA PRO A 168 15.99 19.59 -5.65
C PRO A 168 17.47 19.92 -5.46
N HIS A 169 18.27 18.89 -5.27
CA HIS A 169 19.73 18.94 -5.30
C HIS A 169 20.26 17.63 -5.90
N GLY A 170 21.47 17.65 -6.44
CA GLY A 170 22.03 16.47 -7.09
C GLY A 170 23.00 16.82 -8.21
N THR A 171 23.30 15.82 -9.03
CA THR A 171 24.23 15.93 -10.16
C THR A 171 23.53 15.65 -11.48
N GLY A 172 23.92 16.39 -12.54
CA GLY A 172 23.41 16.24 -13.90
C GLY A 172 22.04 16.91 -14.12
N GLY A 173 21.90 17.59 -15.28
CA GLY A 173 20.68 18.23 -15.72
C GLY A 173 20.46 19.66 -15.26
N GLN A 174 19.59 20.37 -16.00
CA GLN A 174 19.08 21.69 -15.57
C GLN A 174 17.81 21.48 -14.73
N PHE A 175 17.78 22.04 -13.53
CA PHE A 175 16.57 22.08 -12.71
C PHE A 175 15.72 23.27 -13.13
N LEU A 176 14.52 23.03 -13.62
CA LEU A 176 13.52 24.08 -13.78
C LEU A 176 12.89 24.34 -12.40
N LEU A 177 13.23 25.46 -11.80
CA LEU A 177 12.54 25.92 -10.59
C LEU A 177 11.15 26.44 -11.01
N PRO A 178 10.09 26.12 -10.27
CA PRO A 178 8.80 26.76 -10.46
C PRO A 178 9.00 28.27 -10.27
N ASN A 179 8.41 29.09 -11.16
CA ASN A 179 8.46 30.53 -11.06
C ASN A 179 8.09 31.01 -9.66
N GLN A 180 8.97 31.82 -9.06
CA GLN A 180 8.68 32.57 -7.83
C GLN A 180 7.70 33.70 -8.14
#